data_f9f90a0b230b25c77acf1b515fa0acdf
#
_entry.id   f9f90a0b230b25c77acf1b515fa0acdf
#
_cell.length_a   1.000
_cell.length_b   1.000
_cell.length_c   1.000
_cell.angle_alpha   90.00
_cell.angle_beta   90.00
_cell.angle_gamma   90.00
#
_symmetry.space_group_name_H-M   'P 1'
#
loop_
_entity.id
_entity.type
_entity.pdbx_description
1 polymer ?
#
loop_
_entity_poly.entity_id
_entity_poly.type
_entity_poly.pdbx_seq_one_letter_code
_entity_poly.pdbx_strand_id
1 'polypeptide(L)'
;MAVKYFGVTEKGNFVDHSDPAPLPNQNVLSIVNSNLAPADVPLFRAAKEKMFQERSKRVRPHLDDKVLASWNGLMLGALARAHAVLGDEAYRAAAEKNLAFLQAKLWDANTKTLYHRWRDGARDDVQLLDAYAFLLSGVLELYQATLEPRHLEFALALAESMLARFYDAADGGFWQSAAGASDLILRVKEDYDGAEPSGNSVAILALLKLGAITDRKDFTEAAAKSLRLFAERLEQMPQAVALMLQALDFSLDEPRRVVLAGDAASPAGRALLRAAHAVYQPNKVVLGTRGPVEPFARTLPAKDGRPVVYLCTGTACQAPTDDPAKVKTLVK
;
A
#
# COMPACT_ATOMS: atom_id res chain seq x y z
N MET A 1 31.49 -28.59 -4.30
CA MET A 1 30.97 -27.57 -3.36
C MET A 1 29.63 -27.02 -3.83
N ALA A 2 29.53 -26.25 -4.92
CA ALA A 2 28.28 -25.64 -5.41
C ALA A 2 27.14 -26.66 -5.62
N VAL A 3 27.43 -27.83 -6.20
CA VAL A 3 26.47 -28.92 -6.39
C VAL A 3 25.80 -29.34 -5.08
N LYS A 4 26.60 -29.58 -4.02
CA LYS A 4 26.07 -29.95 -2.69
C LYS A 4 25.31 -28.77 -2.03
N TYR A 5 25.81 -27.55 -2.17
CA TYR A 5 25.19 -26.36 -1.60
C TYR A 5 23.81 -26.10 -2.20
N PHE A 6 23.69 -26.24 -3.53
CA PHE A 6 22.45 -25.98 -4.26
C PHE A 6 21.58 -27.21 -4.52
N GLY A 7 21.91 -28.38 -3.99
CA GLY A 7 21.12 -29.59 -4.11
C GLY A 7 20.98 -30.14 -5.53
N VAL A 8 21.98 -29.90 -6.38
CA VAL A 8 21.98 -30.40 -7.77
C VAL A 8 22.26 -31.89 -7.78
N THR A 9 21.46 -32.67 -8.53
CA THR A 9 21.63 -34.11 -8.69
C THR A 9 21.64 -34.50 -10.18
N GLU A 10 22.23 -35.64 -10.50
CA GLU A 10 22.26 -36.18 -11.89
C GLU A 10 20.86 -36.51 -12.40
N LYS A 11 19.98 -36.97 -11.52
CA LYS A 11 18.59 -37.34 -11.86
C LYS A 11 17.64 -36.16 -11.87
N GLY A 12 18.14 -34.94 -11.55
CA GLY A 12 17.31 -33.77 -11.31
C GLY A 12 16.72 -33.72 -9.89
N ASN A 13 16.35 -32.54 -9.44
CA ASN A 13 15.65 -32.29 -8.17
C ASN A 13 14.31 -31.61 -8.37
N PHE A 14 13.88 -31.44 -9.63
CA PHE A 14 12.66 -30.70 -9.98
C PHE A 14 11.99 -31.32 -11.21
N VAL A 15 10.66 -31.33 -11.18
CA VAL A 15 9.79 -31.62 -12.32
C VAL A 15 8.87 -30.45 -12.52
N ASP A 16 8.84 -29.89 -13.72
CA ASP A 16 7.94 -28.77 -14.04
C ASP A 16 6.53 -29.31 -14.32
N HIS A 17 5.66 -29.24 -13.30
CA HIS A 17 4.27 -29.66 -13.41
C HIS A 17 3.38 -28.69 -14.22
N SER A 18 3.89 -27.53 -14.59
CA SER A 18 3.18 -26.58 -15.47
C SER A 18 3.43 -26.87 -16.96
N ASP A 19 4.47 -27.63 -17.28
CA ASP A 19 4.78 -28.06 -18.64
C ASP A 19 4.14 -29.44 -18.91
N PRO A 20 3.31 -29.59 -19.95
CA PRO A 20 2.72 -30.90 -20.32
C PRO A 20 3.76 -31.94 -20.76
N ALA A 21 4.99 -31.53 -21.11
CA ALA A 21 6.09 -32.38 -21.51
C ALA A 21 7.42 -31.93 -20.84
N PRO A 22 7.55 -32.06 -19.52
CA PRO A 22 8.69 -31.55 -18.79
C PRO A 22 9.99 -32.21 -19.21
N LEU A 23 11.05 -31.43 -19.34
CA LEU A 23 12.38 -31.96 -19.66
C LEU A 23 12.88 -32.88 -18.53
N PRO A 24 13.57 -33.98 -18.84
CA PRO A 24 14.13 -34.88 -17.82
C PRO A 24 15.32 -34.22 -17.11
N ASN A 25 15.60 -34.67 -15.90
CA ASN A 25 16.78 -34.33 -15.10
C ASN A 25 16.91 -32.80 -14.82
N GLN A 26 15.81 -32.10 -14.75
CA GLN A 26 15.81 -30.66 -14.40
C GLN A 26 16.28 -30.44 -12.97
N ASN A 27 17.06 -29.37 -12.76
CA ASN A 27 17.51 -28.95 -11.46
C ASN A 27 17.15 -27.48 -11.21
N VAL A 28 16.49 -27.22 -10.09
CA VAL A 28 16.30 -25.88 -9.53
C VAL A 28 17.32 -25.68 -8.41
N LEU A 29 18.05 -24.57 -8.48
CA LEU A 29 19.06 -24.24 -7.47
C LEU A 29 18.37 -23.73 -6.20
N SER A 30 18.45 -24.51 -5.12
CA SER A 30 17.98 -24.11 -3.79
C SER A 30 19.09 -24.29 -2.76
N ILE A 31 19.08 -23.49 -1.70
CA ILE A 31 20.07 -23.64 -0.63
C ILE A 31 19.65 -24.82 0.25
N VAL A 32 20.22 -26.01 0.00
CA VAL A 32 19.93 -27.22 0.78
C VAL A 32 20.96 -27.44 1.91
N ASN A 33 22.15 -26.85 1.80
CA ASN A 33 23.18 -26.91 2.82
C ASN A 33 23.89 -25.56 2.90
N SER A 34 23.53 -24.74 3.89
CA SER A 34 24.13 -23.41 4.11
C SER A 34 25.48 -23.43 4.82
N ASN A 35 25.94 -24.61 5.29
CA ASN A 35 27.20 -24.73 6.03
C ASN A 35 28.39 -24.66 5.08
N LEU A 36 28.99 -23.47 4.96
CA LEU A 36 30.24 -23.25 4.27
C LEU A 36 31.35 -22.99 5.30
N ALA A 37 32.42 -23.78 5.23
CA ALA A 37 33.61 -23.46 6.02
C ALA A 37 34.15 -22.06 5.61
N PRO A 38 34.63 -21.23 6.55
CA PRO A 38 35.17 -19.91 6.22
C PRO A 38 36.23 -19.93 5.09
N ALA A 39 37.06 -21.00 5.06
CA ALA A 39 38.07 -21.18 4.00
C ALA A 39 37.49 -21.42 2.60
N ASP A 40 36.25 -21.91 2.51
CA ASP A 40 35.55 -22.22 1.25
C ASP A 40 34.80 -21.01 0.67
N VAL A 41 34.54 -19.97 1.46
CA VAL A 41 33.76 -18.82 1.04
C VAL A 41 34.32 -18.12 -0.23
N PRO A 42 35.65 -17.89 -0.37
CA PRO A 42 36.22 -17.28 -1.58
C PRO A 42 35.96 -18.15 -2.81
N LEU A 43 36.19 -19.47 -2.69
CA LEU A 43 35.96 -20.42 -3.80
C LEU A 43 34.49 -20.48 -4.19
N PHE A 44 33.60 -20.48 -3.22
CA PHE A 44 32.15 -20.47 -3.48
C PHE A 44 31.69 -19.18 -4.19
N ARG A 45 32.24 -18.03 -3.78
CA ARG A 45 31.97 -16.73 -4.43
C ARG A 45 32.44 -16.75 -5.90
N ALA A 46 33.65 -17.26 -6.15
CA ALA A 46 34.15 -17.42 -7.51
C ALA A 46 33.31 -18.39 -8.36
N ALA A 47 32.79 -19.47 -7.76
CA ALA A 47 31.87 -20.40 -8.44
C ALA A 47 30.55 -19.72 -8.81
N LYS A 48 29.96 -18.93 -7.90
CA LYS A 48 28.75 -18.15 -8.19
C LYS A 48 28.94 -17.18 -9.33
N GLU A 49 30.07 -16.47 -9.34
CA GLU A 49 30.39 -15.51 -10.40
C GLU A 49 30.52 -16.21 -11.76
N LYS A 50 31.21 -17.35 -11.84
CA LYS A 50 31.30 -18.14 -13.08
C LYS A 50 29.93 -18.62 -13.56
N MET A 51 29.09 -19.12 -12.65
CA MET A 51 27.73 -19.54 -12.98
C MET A 51 26.88 -18.36 -13.47
N PHE A 52 27.02 -17.18 -12.87
CA PHE A 52 26.33 -15.97 -13.31
C PHE A 52 26.77 -15.55 -14.71
N GLN A 53 28.07 -15.53 -14.99
CA GLN A 53 28.62 -15.20 -16.31
C GLN A 53 28.13 -16.17 -17.39
N GLU A 54 28.10 -17.47 -17.08
CA GLU A 54 27.60 -18.48 -18.02
C GLU A 54 26.09 -18.32 -18.26
N ARG A 55 25.31 -18.08 -17.21
CA ARG A 55 23.87 -17.80 -17.36
C ARG A 55 23.60 -16.54 -18.19
N SER A 56 24.44 -15.52 -18.06
CA SER A 56 24.29 -14.25 -18.77
C SER A 56 24.44 -14.37 -20.30
N LYS A 57 25.03 -15.48 -20.78
CA LYS A 57 25.16 -15.77 -22.22
C LYS A 57 23.90 -16.38 -22.83
N ARG A 58 22.95 -16.85 -21.98
CA ARG A 58 21.71 -17.45 -22.45
C ARG A 58 20.77 -16.41 -22.98
N VAL A 59 19.91 -16.80 -23.94
CA VAL A 59 18.78 -15.97 -24.37
C VAL A 59 17.91 -15.71 -23.17
N ARG A 60 17.65 -14.43 -22.86
CA ARG A 60 16.81 -14.03 -21.74
C ARG A 60 15.35 -14.23 -22.08
N PRO A 61 14.51 -14.61 -21.10
CA PRO A 61 13.07 -14.51 -21.24
C PRO A 61 12.67 -13.07 -21.61
N HIS A 62 11.51 -12.93 -22.25
CA HIS A 62 10.93 -11.61 -22.50
C HIS A 62 10.76 -10.85 -21.17
N LEU A 63 11.17 -9.60 -21.16
CA LEU A 63 10.95 -8.70 -20.03
C LEU A 63 9.54 -8.13 -20.13
N ASP A 64 8.70 -8.39 -19.15
CA ASP A 64 7.46 -7.65 -18.98
C ASP A 64 7.77 -6.33 -18.27
N ASP A 65 7.81 -5.25 -19.04
CA ASP A 65 8.22 -3.90 -18.60
C ASP A 65 7.04 -2.95 -18.41
N LYS A 66 5.84 -3.49 -18.26
CA LYS A 66 4.65 -2.70 -17.93
C LYS A 66 4.79 -2.02 -16.56
N VAL A 67 4.43 -0.76 -16.49
CA VAL A 67 4.27 -0.03 -15.22
C VAL A 67 2.78 0.07 -14.92
N LEU A 68 2.30 -0.69 -13.95
CA LEU A 68 0.90 -0.73 -13.54
C LEU A 68 0.67 0.24 -12.38
N ALA A 69 -0.36 1.09 -12.47
CA ALA A 69 -0.72 2.04 -11.41
C ALA A 69 -1.03 1.32 -10.09
N SER A 70 -1.75 0.19 -10.16
CA SER A 70 -2.12 -0.63 -8.99
C SER A 70 -0.89 -1.14 -8.22
N TRP A 71 0.01 -1.85 -8.87
CA TRP A 71 1.19 -2.43 -8.22
C TRP A 71 2.18 -1.37 -7.72
N ASN A 72 2.30 -0.25 -8.44
CA ASN A 72 3.08 0.88 -7.98
C ASN A 72 2.43 1.58 -6.78
N GLY A 73 1.09 1.59 -6.68
CA GLY A 73 0.35 2.03 -5.50
C GLY A 73 0.66 1.17 -4.26
N LEU A 74 0.69 -0.16 -4.40
CA LEU A 74 1.10 -1.08 -3.32
C LEU A 74 2.55 -0.84 -2.89
N MET A 75 3.47 -0.71 -3.86
CA MET A 75 4.89 -0.43 -3.56
C MET A 75 5.08 0.94 -2.91
N LEU A 76 4.34 1.97 -3.35
CA LEU A 76 4.31 3.29 -2.72
C LEU A 76 3.97 3.19 -1.23
N GLY A 77 2.90 2.47 -0.90
CA GLY A 77 2.48 2.25 0.49
C GLY A 77 3.52 1.49 1.31
N ALA A 78 4.14 0.46 0.73
CA ALA A 78 5.20 -0.31 1.39
C ALA A 78 6.43 0.57 1.69
N LEU A 79 6.89 1.38 0.74
CA LEU A 79 8.01 2.32 0.90
C LEU A 79 7.69 3.40 1.95
N ALA A 80 6.48 3.97 1.91
CA ALA A 80 6.03 4.96 2.89
C ALA A 80 6.03 4.39 4.31
N ARG A 81 5.51 3.18 4.49
CA ARG A 81 5.50 2.49 5.78
C ARG A 81 6.91 2.13 6.25
N ALA A 82 7.78 1.67 5.34
CA ALA A 82 9.18 1.40 5.65
C ALA A 82 9.90 2.66 6.16
N HIS A 83 9.70 3.82 5.50
CA HIS A 83 10.21 5.10 5.99
C HIS A 83 9.67 5.44 7.39
N ALA A 84 8.36 5.34 7.60
CA ALA A 84 7.71 5.70 8.87
C ALA A 84 8.24 4.87 10.06
N VAL A 85 8.51 3.57 9.84
CA VAL A 85 8.95 2.64 10.90
C VAL A 85 10.47 2.61 11.06
N LEU A 86 11.21 2.51 9.95
CA LEU A 86 12.68 2.37 9.97
C LEU A 86 13.40 3.73 10.03
N GLY A 87 12.78 4.79 9.52
CA GLY A 87 13.31 6.15 9.52
C GLY A 87 14.40 6.40 8.48
N ASP A 88 14.53 5.54 7.48
CA ASP A 88 15.47 5.72 6.38
C ASP A 88 14.83 6.60 5.29
N GLU A 89 15.48 7.73 5.00
CA GLU A 89 15.02 8.70 3.99
C GLU A 89 15.08 8.16 2.56
N ALA A 90 15.86 7.11 2.30
CA ALA A 90 15.90 6.48 0.98
C ALA A 90 14.54 5.89 0.58
N TYR A 91 13.79 5.33 1.54
CA TYR A 91 12.43 4.84 1.29
C TYR A 91 11.46 5.97 0.97
N ARG A 92 11.53 7.09 1.70
CA ARG A 92 10.73 8.27 1.41
C ARG A 92 11.01 8.80 0.01
N ALA A 93 12.29 8.99 -0.32
CA ALA A 93 12.70 9.49 -1.64
C ALA A 93 12.23 8.57 -2.77
N ALA A 94 12.30 7.25 -2.58
CA ALA A 94 11.79 6.28 -3.54
C ALA A 94 10.27 6.35 -3.68
N ALA A 95 9.52 6.49 -2.57
CA ALA A 95 8.07 6.66 -2.58
C ALA A 95 7.65 7.94 -3.33
N GLU A 96 8.27 9.08 -3.02
CA GLU A 96 7.98 10.36 -3.68
C GLU A 96 8.34 10.33 -5.17
N LYS A 97 9.44 9.68 -5.56
CA LYS A 97 9.82 9.49 -6.97
C LYS A 97 8.80 8.62 -7.72
N ASN A 98 8.34 7.54 -7.10
CA ASN A 98 7.30 6.68 -7.65
C ASN A 98 6.00 7.49 -7.86
N LEU A 99 5.53 8.20 -6.83
CA LEU A 99 4.33 9.02 -6.92
C LEU A 99 4.44 10.09 -8.03
N ALA A 100 5.57 10.78 -8.11
CA ALA A 100 5.80 11.80 -9.15
C ALA A 100 5.73 11.20 -10.57
N PHE A 101 6.25 9.99 -10.77
CA PHE A 101 6.12 9.28 -12.03
C PHE A 101 4.66 8.95 -12.37
N LEU A 102 3.90 8.40 -11.42
CA LEU A 102 2.49 8.04 -11.63
C LEU A 102 1.64 9.28 -11.95
N GLN A 103 1.85 10.37 -11.21
CA GLN A 103 1.19 11.64 -11.48
C GLN A 103 1.51 12.20 -12.86
N ALA A 104 2.77 12.14 -13.27
CA ALA A 104 3.20 12.70 -14.57
C ALA A 104 2.79 11.85 -15.77
N LYS A 105 2.67 10.52 -15.61
CA LYS A 105 2.48 9.58 -16.74
C LYS A 105 1.10 8.95 -16.80
N LEU A 106 0.45 8.73 -15.66
CA LEU A 106 -0.82 8.00 -15.58
C LEU A 106 -1.99 8.83 -15.06
N TRP A 107 -1.76 9.98 -14.43
CA TRP A 107 -2.82 10.86 -13.93
C TRP A 107 -3.05 12.03 -14.90
N ASP A 108 -4.29 12.20 -15.31
CA ASP A 108 -4.73 13.39 -16.03
C ASP A 108 -5.42 14.36 -15.07
N ALA A 109 -4.76 15.45 -14.73
CA ALA A 109 -5.25 16.41 -13.74
C ALA A 109 -6.50 17.19 -14.22
N ASN A 110 -6.68 17.36 -15.54
CA ASN A 110 -7.82 18.10 -16.09
C ASN A 110 -9.13 17.29 -15.99
N THR A 111 -9.05 16.00 -16.29
CA THR A 111 -10.20 15.07 -16.25
C THR A 111 -10.28 14.30 -14.94
N LYS A 112 -9.30 14.45 -14.05
CA LYS A 112 -9.13 13.65 -12.83
C LYS A 112 -9.18 12.15 -13.12
N THR A 113 -8.50 11.71 -14.19
CA THR A 113 -8.50 10.31 -14.63
C THR A 113 -7.17 9.65 -14.36
N LEU A 114 -7.20 8.48 -13.69
CA LEU A 114 -6.04 7.61 -13.54
C LEU A 114 -6.15 6.46 -14.55
N TYR A 115 -5.10 6.26 -15.34
CA TYR A 115 -4.99 5.19 -16.30
C TYR A 115 -4.23 4.00 -15.73
N HIS A 116 -4.54 2.80 -16.23
CA HIS A 116 -4.07 1.56 -15.64
C HIS A 116 -2.56 1.32 -15.85
N ARG A 117 -2.05 1.60 -17.07
CA ARG A 117 -0.75 1.11 -17.49
C ARG A 117 0.05 2.14 -18.30
N TRP A 118 1.37 2.15 -18.06
CA TRP A 118 2.37 2.80 -18.90
C TRP A 118 3.32 1.76 -19.48
N ARG A 119 3.56 1.82 -20.82
CA ARG A 119 4.53 1.00 -21.53
C ARG A 119 4.93 1.67 -22.85
N ASP A 120 6.17 1.44 -23.30
CA ASP A 120 6.67 1.91 -24.61
C ASP A 120 6.47 3.43 -24.85
N GLY A 121 6.60 4.24 -23.80
CA GLY A 121 6.44 5.69 -23.86
C GLY A 121 5.00 6.20 -23.86
N ALA A 122 3.98 5.33 -23.77
CA ALA A 122 2.57 5.67 -23.81
C ALA A 122 1.78 5.08 -22.65
N ARG A 123 0.70 5.75 -22.24
CA ARG A 123 -0.33 5.19 -21.36
C ARG A 123 -1.42 4.52 -22.20
N ASP A 124 -2.11 3.55 -21.60
CA ASP A 124 -3.36 3.03 -22.18
C ASP A 124 -4.57 3.92 -21.82
N ASP A 125 -5.77 3.55 -22.30
CA ASP A 125 -7.02 4.25 -22.01
C ASP A 125 -7.88 3.49 -20.98
N VAL A 126 -7.33 2.44 -20.37
CA VAL A 126 -8.04 1.56 -19.44
C VAL A 126 -8.12 2.19 -18.05
N GLN A 127 -9.29 2.10 -17.43
CA GLN A 127 -9.55 2.57 -16.08
C GLN A 127 -10.10 1.42 -15.24
N LEU A 128 -9.36 1.03 -14.21
CA LEU A 128 -9.68 -0.06 -13.30
C LEU A 128 -9.73 0.43 -11.86
N LEU A 129 -10.65 -0.13 -11.08
CA LEU A 129 -10.79 0.15 -9.65
C LEU A 129 -9.49 -0.06 -8.89
N ASP A 130 -8.77 -1.17 -9.15
CA ASP A 130 -7.53 -1.52 -8.44
C ASP A 130 -6.46 -0.42 -8.59
N ALA A 131 -6.37 0.20 -9.77
CA ALA A 131 -5.44 1.31 -9.98
C ALA A 131 -5.72 2.47 -9.01
N TYR A 132 -6.99 2.85 -8.86
CA TYR A 132 -7.40 3.94 -7.96
C TYR A 132 -7.29 3.55 -6.50
N ALA A 133 -7.81 2.39 -6.13
CA ALA A 133 -7.88 1.94 -4.74
C ALA A 133 -6.46 1.73 -4.15
N PHE A 134 -5.57 1.06 -4.89
CA PHE A 134 -4.22 0.78 -4.42
C PHE A 134 -3.35 2.04 -4.40
N LEU A 135 -3.49 2.91 -5.39
CA LEU A 135 -2.77 4.18 -5.38
C LEU A 135 -3.29 5.10 -4.25
N LEU A 136 -4.60 5.18 -4.04
CA LEU A 136 -5.19 5.92 -2.92
C LEU A 136 -4.63 5.41 -1.57
N SER A 137 -4.65 4.10 -1.36
CA SER A 137 -4.08 3.49 -0.15
C SER A 137 -2.60 3.83 0.03
N GLY A 138 -1.79 3.73 -1.04
CA GLY A 138 -0.36 4.08 -1.01
C GLY A 138 -0.11 5.55 -0.70
N VAL A 139 -0.89 6.45 -1.29
CA VAL A 139 -0.79 7.90 -1.04
C VAL A 139 -1.21 8.26 0.39
N LEU A 140 -2.21 7.57 0.95
CA LEU A 140 -2.60 7.73 2.36
C LEU A 140 -1.48 7.28 3.31
N GLU A 141 -0.81 6.17 3.04
CA GLU A 141 0.35 5.75 3.83
C GLU A 141 1.50 6.77 3.73
N LEU A 142 1.75 7.35 2.54
CA LEU A 142 2.75 8.41 2.36
C LEU A 142 2.36 9.69 3.09
N TYR A 143 1.07 10.08 3.04
CA TYR A 143 0.58 11.21 3.83
C TYR A 143 0.81 10.99 5.32
N GLN A 144 0.40 9.87 5.87
CA GLN A 144 0.57 9.55 7.29
C GLN A 144 2.05 9.48 7.72
N ALA A 145 2.93 9.08 6.81
CA ALA A 145 4.37 9.02 7.06
C ALA A 145 5.06 10.40 7.03
N THR A 146 4.51 11.38 6.30
CA THR A 146 5.15 12.69 6.05
C THR A 146 4.37 13.87 6.58
N LEU A 147 3.06 13.75 6.69
CA LEU A 147 2.07 14.81 6.97
C LEU A 147 2.11 15.99 5.99
N GLU A 148 2.59 15.75 4.77
CA GLU A 148 2.63 16.73 3.71
C GLU A 148 1.22 16.94 3.12
N PRO A 149 0.62 18.15 3.20
CA PRO A 149 -0.77 18.40 2.76
C PRO A 149 -1.04 17.99 1.31
N ARG A 150 -0.08 18.17 0.41
CA ARG A 150 -0.19 17.84 -1.02
C ARG A 150 -0.55 16.35 -1.26
N HIS A 151 -0.08 15.45 -0.39
CA HIS A 151 -0.39 14.02 -0.51
C HIS A 151 -1.86 13.76 -0.13
N LEU A 152 -2.37 14.44 0.90
CA LEU A 152 -3.77 14.34 1.29
C LEU A 152 -4.70 14.97 0.24
N GLU A 153 -4.32 16.09 -0.35
CA GLU A 153 -5.05 16.72 -1.46
C GLU A 153 -5.16 15.78 -2.66
N PHE A 154 -4.06 15.10 -3.00
CA PHE A 154 -4.08 14.12 -4.08
C PHE A 154 -4.90 12.86 -3.73
N ALA A 155 -4.84 12.39 -2.48
CA ALA A 155 -5.69 11.29 -1.99
C ALA A 155 -7.18 11.64 -2.12
N LEU A 156 -7.58 12.87 -1.78
CA LEU A 156 -8.96 13.35 -1.98
C LEU A 156 -9.36 13.34 -3.46
N ALA A 157 -8.51 13.84 -4.35
CA ALA A 157 -8.78 13.85 -5.78
C ALA A 157 -8.95 12.43 -6.35
N LEU A 158 -8.13 11.47 -5.90
CA LEU A 158 -8.26 10.05 -6.27
C LEU A 158 -9.56 9.45 -5.74
N ALA A 159 -9.90 9.69 -4.47
CA ALA A 159 -11.11 9.14 -3.85
C ALA A 159 -12.38 9.69 -4.51
N GLU A 160 -12.45 10.99 -4.76
CA GLU A 160 -13.58 11.61 -5.47
C GLU A 160 -13.74 11.05 -6.88
N SER A 161 -12.64 10.90 -7.61
CA SER A 161 -12.67 10.32 -8.95
C SER A 161 -13.03 8.82 -8.93
N MET A 162 -12.55 8.07 -7.95
CA MET A 162 -12.90 6.66 -7.73
C MET A 162 -14.40 6.50 -7.47
N LEU A 163 -14.98 7.31 -6.59
CA LEU A 163 -16.42 7.31 -6.32
C LEU A 163 -17.23 7.64 -7.59
N ALA A 164 -16.85 8.68 -8.30
CA ALA A 164 -17.59 9.10 -9.50
C ALA A 164 -17.60 8.06 -10.63
N ARG A 165 -16.58 7.21 -10.73
CA ARG A 165 -16.40 6.28 -11.86
C ARG A 165 -16.82 4.85 -11.57
N PHE A 166 -16.65 4.40 -10.33
CA PHE A 166 -16.78 2.98 -10.00
C PHE A 166 -17.83 2.69 -8.94
N TYR A 167 -18.20 3.66 -8.10
CA TYR A 167 -19.14 3.41 -7.00
C TYR A 167 -20.56 3.16 -7.50
N ASP A 168 -21.18 2.12 -6.98
CA ASP A 168 -22.59 1.85 -7.17
C ASP A 168 -23.42 2.55 -6.09
N ALA A 169 -24.03 3.68 -6.44
CA ALA A 169 -24.84 4.43 -5.51
C ALA A 169 -26.16 3.72 -5.12
N ALA A 170 -26.64 2.79 -5.95
CA ALA A 170 -27.88 2.04 -5.67
C ALA A 170 -27.66 0.94 -4.62
N ASP A 171 -26.64 0.10 -4.79
CA ASP A 171 -26.43 -1.09 -3.97
C ASP A 171 -25.20 -1.00 -3.06
N GLY A 172 -24.29 -0.06 -3.30
CA GLY A 172 -22.96 -0.01 -2.69
C GLY A 172 -21.97 -0.90 -3.42
N GLY A 173 -20.71 -0.89 -2.93
CA GLY A 173 -19.59 -1.56 -3.60
C GLY A 173 -19.12 -0.81 -4.85
N PHE A 174 -18.05 -1.31 -5.42
CA PHE A 174 -17.38 -0.68 -6.56
C PHE A 174 -17.28 -1.67 -7.71
N TRP A 175 -17.64 -1.21 -8.90
CA TRP A 175 -17.42 -1.95 -10.14
C TRP A 175 -15.94 -1.99 -10.48
N GLN A 176 -15.44 -3.12 -10.99
CA GLN A 176 -14.03 -3.27 -11.38
C GLN A 176 -13.64 -2.33 -12.54
N SER A 177 -14.57 -2.03 -13.43
CA SER A 177 -14.36 -1.20 -14.61
C SER A 177 -15.20 0.08 -14.55
N ALA A 178 -14.69 1.16 -15.13
CA ALA A 178 -15.42 2.43 -15.23
C ALA A 178 -16.71 2.26 -16.04
N ALA A 179 -17.70 3.12 -15.78
CA ALA A 179 -18.93 3.16 -16.57
C ALA A 179 -18.62 3.57 -18.02
N GLY A 180 -19.32 2.94 -18.99
CA GLY A 180 -19.21 3.29 -20.40
C GLY A 180 -18.04 2.64 -21.15
N ALA A 181 -17.32 1.69 -20.55
CA ALA A 181 -16.36 0.86 -21.29
C ALA A 181 -17.10 0.01 -22.33
N SER A 182 -16.89 0.30 -23.60
CA SER A 182 -17.69 -0.24 -24.72
C SER A 182 -17.39 -1.70 -25.07
N ASP A 183 -16.31 -2.24 -24.55
CA ASP A 183 -15.80 -3.59 -24.78
C ASP A 183 -16.23 -4.60 -23.70
N LEU A 184 -16.98 -4.15 -22.67
CA LEU A 184 -17.43 -5.00 -21.58
C LEU A 184 -18.84 -5.54 -21.79
N ILE A 185 -18.97 -6.86 -21.74
CA ILE A 185 -20.27 -7.54 -21.73
C ILE A 185 -20.96 -7.43 -20.37
N LEU A 186 -20.16 -7.49 -19.27
CA LEU A 186 -20.64 -7.46 -17.88
C LEU A 186 -19.66 -6.70 -17.00
N ARG A 187 -20.17 -5.85 -16.13
CA ARG A 187 -19.40 -5.25 -15.02
C ARG A 187 -19.52 -6.14 -13.79
N VAL A 188 -18.41 -6.33 -13.10
CA VAL A 188 -18.35 -7.14 -11.87
C VAL A 188 -17.89 -6.30 -10.69
N LYS A 189 -18.33 -6.68 -9.49
CA LYS A 189 -17.81 -6.18 -8.20
C LYS A 189 -17.00 -7.31 -7.57
N GLU A 190 -15.68 -7.27 -7.75
CA GLU A 190 -14.79 -8.29 -7.22
C GLU A 190 -14.54 -8.08 -5.73
N ASP A 191 -14.62 -9.17 -4.93
CA ASP A 191 -14.48 -9.14 -3.48
C ASP A 191 -13.39 -10.08 -2.94
N TYR A 192 -12.78 -10.91 -3.79
CA TYR A 192 -11.83 -11.93 -3.36
C TYR A 192 -10.44 -11.36 -3.10
N ASP A 193 -9.98 -11.46 -1.84
CA ASP A 193 -8.62 -11.12 -1.43
C ASP A 193 -7.70 -12.34 -1.66
N GLY A 194 -7.09 -12.39 -2.85
CA GLY A 194 -6.22 -13.47 -3.29
C GLY A 194 -4.73 -13.20 -3.06
N ALA A 195 -3.92 -13.35 -4.13
CA ALA A 195 -2.50 -13.01 -4.10
C ALA A 195 -2.27 -11.50 -3.91
N GLU A 196 -3.20 -10.69 -4.38
CA GLU A 196 -3.38 -9.28 -4.02
C GLU A 196 -4.81 -9.08 -3.49
N PRO A 197 -5.04 -8.07 -2.65
CA PRO A 197 -6.39 -7.79 -2.14
C PRO A 197 -7.30 -7.27 -3.26
N SER A 198 -8.60 -7.45 -3.11
CA SER A 198 -9.57 -6.91 -4.07
C SER A 198 -9.61 -5.39 -4.03
N GLY A 199 -9.92 -4.78 -5.19
CA GLY A 199 -10.13 -3.34 -5.27
C GLY A 199 -11.21 -2.83 -4.31
N ASN A 200 -12.28 -3.61 -4.09
CA ASN A 200 -13.34 -3.29 -3.12
C ASN A 200 -12.81 -3.26 -1.68
N SER A 201 -12.06 -4.26 -1.26
CA SER A 201 -11.50 -4.32 0.10
C SER A 201 -10.59 -3.12 0.38
N VAL A 202 -9.70 -2.79 -0.58
CA VAL A 202 -8.78 -1.66 -0.45
C VAL A 202 -9.52 -0.33 -0.48
N ALA A 203 -10.47 -0.15 -1.41
CA ALA A 203 -11.26 1.08 -1.52
C ALA A 203 -12.04 1.38 -0.24
N ILE A 204 -12.72 0.38 0.32
CA ILE A 204 -13.49 0.51 1.55
C ILE A 204 -12.59 0.96 2.71
N LEU A 205 -11.48 0.27 2.95
CA LEU A 205 -10.56 0.62 4.04
C LEU A 205 -9.93 2.00 3.83
N ALA A 206 -9.52 2.33 2.61
CA ALA A 206 -8.95 3.63 2.29
C ALA A 206 -9.96 4.78 2.50
N LEU A 207 -11.23 4.60 2.12
CA LEU A 207 -12.28 5.59 2.34
C LEU A 207 -12.60 5.78 3.83
N LEU A 208 -12.62 4.71 4.63
CA LEU A 208 -12.79 4.80 6.09
C LEU A 208 -11.65 5.59 6.73
N LYS A 209 -10.39 5.29 6.38
CA LYS A 209 -9.23 6.03 6.87
C LYS A 209 -9.25 7.50 6.41
N LEU A 210 -9.57 7.75 5.14
CA LEU A 210 -9.66 9.11 4.60
C LEU A 210 -10.78 9.91 5.28
N GLY A 211 -11.93 9.28 5.52
CA GLY A 211 -13.03 9.87 6.29
C GLY A 211 -12.62 10.22 7.72
N ALA A 212 -11.87 9.36 8.40
CA ALA A 212 -11.35 9.62 9.75
C ALA A 212 -10.32 10.75 9.79
N ILE A 213 -9.56 10.98 8.70
CA ILE A 213 -8.57 12.05 8.59
C ILE A 213 -9.24 13.39 8.24
N THR A 214 -10.30 13.39 7.41
CA THR A 214 -10.85 14.59 6.78
C THR A 214 -12.24 14.99 7.26
N ASP A 215 -12.92 14.13 8.03
CA ASP A 215 -14.33 14.21 8.44
C ASP A 215 -15.32 14.20 7.26
N ARG A 216 -14.94 13.67 6.10
CA ARG A 216 -15.79 13.51 4.92
C ARG A 216 -16.78 12.35 5.13
N LYS A 217 -18.04 12.69 5.41
CA LYS A 217 -19.11 11.72 5.70
C LYS A 217 -19.49 10.89 4.48
N ASP A 218 -19.46 11.47 3.29
CA ASP A 218 -19.73 10.76 2.03
C ASP A 218 -18.78 9.56 1.82
N PHE A 219 -17.53 9.65 2.25
CA PHE A 219 -16.58 8.54 2.18
C PHE A 219 -16.95 7.41 3.16
N THR A 220 -17.26 7.76 4.40
CA THR A 220 -17.64 6.77 5.41
C THR A 220 -18.98 6.11 5.10
N GLU A 221 -19.94 6.85 4.56
CA GLU A 221 -21.25 6.35 4.12
C GLU A 221 -21.12 5.37 2.94
N ALA A 222 -20.30 5.71 1.92
CA ALA A 222 -20.03 4.84 0.80
C ALA A 222 -19.34 3.54 1.25
N ALA A 223 -18.37 3.63 2.15
CA ALA A 223 -17.69 2.47 2.73
C ALA A 223 -18.65 1.59 3.55
N ALA A 224 -19.45 2.19 4.42
CA ALA A 224 -20.43 1.47 5.24
C ALA A 224 -21.50 0.77 4.40
N LYS A 225 -21.95 1.42 3.32
CA LYS A 225 -22.91 0.80 2.38
C LYS A 225 -22.27 -0.39 1.64
N SER A 226 -21.00 -0.25 1.26
CA SER A 226 -20.24 -1.32 0.60
C SER A 226 -20.01 -2.51 1.53
N LEU A 227 -19.68 -2.30 2.80
CA LEU A 227 -19.56 -3.39 3.79
C LEU A 227 -20.88 -4.14 3.96
N ARG A 228 -22.02 -3.45 3.95
CA ARG A 228 -23.34 -4.10 4.00
C ARG A 228 -23.63 -4.96 2.77
N LEU A 229 -23.22 -4.54 1.57
CA LEU A 229 -23.35 -5.34 0.36
C LEU A 229 -22.61 -6.69 0.50
N PHE A 230 -21.41 -6.66 1.07
CA PHE A 230 -20.57 -7.86 1.22
C PHE A 230 -20.75 -8.58 2.56
N ALA A 231 -21.78 -8.25 3.36
CA ALA A 231 -21.97 -8.82 4.70
C ALA A 231 -22.07 -10.35 4.69
N GLU A 232 -22.82 -10.92 3.75
CA GLU A 232 -22.95 -12.38 3.61
C GLU A 232 -21.60 -13.05 3.30
N ARG A 233 -20.78 -12.40 2.45
CA ARG A 233 -19.44 -12.88 2.12
C ARG A 233 -18.50 -12.85 3.32
N LEU A 234 -18.55 -11.77 4.11
CA LEU A 234 -17.80 -11.61 5.35
C LEU A 234 -18.15 -12.68 6.39
N GLU A 235 -19.43 -13.08 6.46
CA GLU A 235 -19.91 -14.10 7.39
C GLU A 235 -19.55 -15.52 6.93
N GLN A 236 -19.80 -15.85 5.65
CA GLN A 236 -19.69 -17.22 5.16
C GLN A 236 -18.27 -17.61 4.73
N MET A 237 -17.46 -16.65 4.25
CA MET A 237 -16.13 -16.91 3.71
C MET A 237 -15.09 -15.86 4.17
N PRO A 238 -14.90 -15.66 5.48
CA PRO A 238 -14.02 -14.60 6.01
C PRO A 238 -12.57 -14.72 5.53
N GLN A 239 -12.10 -15.92 5.30
CA GLN A 239 -10.74 -16.17 4.79
C GLN A 239 -10.53 -15.68 3.34
N ALA A 240 -11.60 -15.50 2.58
CA ALA A 240 -11.56 -15.01 1.21
C ALA A 240 -11.59 -13.48 1.10
N VAL A 241 -11.83 -12.79 2.22
CA VAL A 241 -12.02 -11.32 2.29
C VAL A 241 -11.24 -10.71 3.47
N ALA A 242 -10.00 -11.15 3.66
CA ALA A 242 -9.19 -10.83 4.84
C ALA A 242 -8.94 -9.33 5.01
N LEU A 243 -8.74 -8.57 3.92
CA LEU A 243 -8.58 -7.11 4.00
C LEU A 243 -9.93 -6.41 4.23
N MET A 244 -11.03 -6.94 3.69
CA MET A 244 -12.35 -6.41 3.97
C MET A 244 -12.75 -6.61 5.44
N LEU A 245 -12.31 -7.70 6.09
CA LEU A 245 -12.44 -7.88 7.55
C LEU A 245 -11.68 -6.80 8.33
N GLN A 246 -10.50 -6.37 7.86
CA GLN A 246 -9.79 -5.24 8.48
C GLN A 246 -10.57 -3.94 8.31
N ALA A 247 -11.24 -3.75 7.17
CA ALA A 247 -12.10 -2.59 6.96
C ALA A 247 -13.34 -2.64 7.87
N LEU A 248 -13.95 -3.81 8.05
CA LEU A 248 -15.05 -4.01 8.99
C LEU A 248 -14.60 -3.69 10.42
N ASP A 249 -13.48 -4.27 10.88
CA ASP A 249 -12.92 -4.00 12.21
C ASP A 249 -12.67 -2.51 12.45
N PHE A 250 -12.08 -1.81 11.45
CA PHE A 250 -11.87 -0.37 11.51
C PHE A 250 -13.19 0.43 11.61
N SER A 251 -14.29 -0.09 11.06
CA SER A 251 -15.59 0.58 11.05
C SER A 251 -16.43 0.38 12.31
N LEU A 252 -16.11 -0.62 13.12
CA LEU A 252 -16.88 -0.98 14.33
C LEU A 252 -16.55 -0.10 15.53
N ASP A 253 -15.36 0.46 15.58
CA ASP A 253 -14.88 1.32 16.66
C ASP A 253 -14.56 2.74 16.16
N GLU A 254 -14.55 3.70 17.08
CA GLU A 254 -14.03 5.05 16.80
C GLU A 254 -12.53 4.98 16.57
N PRO A 255 -12.03 5.38 15.40
CA PRO A 255 -10.61 5.29 15.10
C PRO A 255 -9.78 6.23 15.99
N ARG A 256 -8.62 5.74 16.42
CA ARG A 256 -7.66 6.54 17.17
C ARG A 256 -6.96 7.51 16.21
N ARG A 257 -7.17 8.80 16.41
CA ARG A 257 -6.51 9.87 15.63
C ARG A 257 -5.28 10.37 16.38
N VAL A 258 -4.12 10.09 15.82
CA VAL A 258 -2.83 10.58 16.31
C VAL A 258 -2.53 11.87 15.58
N VAL A 259 -2.77 13.02 16.23
CA VAL A 259 -2.62 14.34 15.63
C VAL A 259 -1.28 14.95 16.05
N LEU A 260 -0.38 15.18 15.09
CA LEU A 260 0.86 15.91 15.33
C LEU A 260 0.65 17.39 15.02
N ALA A 261 0.70 18.24 16.05
CA ALA A 261 0.66 19.69 15.93
C ALA A 261 2.07 20.27 15.96
N GLY A 262 2.41 21.09 14.99
CA GLY A 262 3.73 21.69 14.82
C GLY A 262 4.46 21.18 13.57
N ASP A 263 5.78 21.44 13.50
CA ASP A 263 6.60 21.08 12.34
C ASP A 263 6.98 19.58 12.37
N ALA A 264 6.33 18.80 11.51
CA ALA A 264 6.60 17.36 11.33
C ALA A 264 8.00 17.10 10.75
N ALA A 265 8.57 18.05 9.99
CA ALA A 265 9.89 17.89 9.38
C ALA A 265 11.05 18.21 10.34
N SER A 266 10.77 18.85 11.48
CA SER A 266 11.78 19.09 12.52
C SER A 266 12.30 17.76 13.12
N PRO A 267 13.51 17.72 13.71
CA PRO A 267 14.01 16.53 14.39
C PRO A 267 13.06 16.00 15.47
N ALA A 268 12.44 16.90 16.24
CA ALA A 268 11.46 16.54 17.27
C ALA A 268 10.17 16.00 16.64
N GLY A 269 9.64 16.63 15.59
CA GLY A 269 8.45 16.15 14.87
C GLY A 269 8.66 14.76 14.28
N ARG A 270 9.80 14.52 13.63
CA ARG A 270 10.16 13.20 13.10
C ARG A 270 10.26 12.13 14.20
N ALA A 271 10.81 12.49 15.37
CA ALA A 271 10.89 11.54 16.50
C ALA A 271 9.51 11.14 17.02
N LEU A 272 8.59 12.10 17.15
CA LEU A 272 7.20 11.86 17.58
C LEU A 272 6.43 11.04 16.54
N LEU A 273 6.58 11.37 15.25
CA LEU A 273 5.93 10.66 14.15
C LEU A 273 6.40 9.19 14.08
N ARG A 274 7.72 8.97 14.19
CA ARG A 274 8.29 7.62 14.29
C ARG A 274 7.76 6.86 15.51
N ALA A 275 7.61 7.50 16.65
CA ALA A 275 7.04 6.87 17.84
C ALA A 275 5.59 6.43 17.62
N ALA A 276 4.78 7.25 16.93
CA ALA A 276 3.41 6.92 16.58
C ALA A 276 3.33 5.72 15.62
N HIS A 277 4.26 5.61 14.66
CA HIS A 277 4.30 4.49 13.71
C HIS A 277 4.97 3.22 14.25
N ALA A 278 5.78 3.33 15.31
CA ALA A 278 6.46 2.17 15.92
C ALA A 278 5.50 1.20 16.66
N VAL A 279 4.25 1.61 16.91
CA VAL A 279 3.22 0.80 17.54
C VAL A 279 2.28 0.27 16.48
N TYR A 280 2.16 -1.06 16.38
CA TYR A 280 1.13 -1.67 15.55
C TYR A 280 -0.24 -1.45 16.19
N GLN A 281 -1.06 -0.64 15.56
CA GLN A 281 -2.45 -0.37 15.92
C GLN A 281 -3.23 -0.19 14.61
N PRO A 282 -3.99 -1.19 14.17
CA PRO A 282 -4.68 -1.17 12.88
C PRO A 282 -5.76 -0.08 12.79
N ASN A 283 -6.43 0.23 13.93
CA ASN A 283 -7.53 1.18 14.00
C ASN A 283 -7.06 2.60 14.35
N LYS A 284 -5.86 2.99 13.90
CA LYS A 284 -5.37 4.36 14.03
C LYS A 284 -5.21 5.03 12.66
N VAL A 285 -5.31 6.34 12.68
CA VAL A 285 -4.84 7.24 11.62
C VAL A 285 -3.90 8.28 12.19
N VAL A 286 -2.90 8.68 11.40
CA VAL A 286 -1.93 9.71 11.78
C VAL A 286 -2.14 10.92 10.89
N LEU A 287 -2.33 12.10 11.48
CA LEU A 287 -2.60 13.31 10.73
C LEU A 287 -1.91 14.53 11.35
N GLY A 288 -1.72 15.54 10.53
CA GLY A 288 -1.23 16.86 10.98
C GLY A 288 -2.37 17.83 11.25
N THR A 289 -2.01 19.10 11.45
CA THR A 289 -2.95 20.19 11.65
C THR A 289 -3.10 21.09 10.43
N ARG A 290 -2.46 20.75 9.31
CA ARG A 290 -2.46 21.53 8.07
C ARG A 290 -3.09 20.75 6.91
N GLY A 291 -3.61 21.52 5.92
CA GLY A 291 -4.26 20.95 4.75
C GLY A 291 -5.71 20.57 4.99
N PRO A 292 -6.28 19.68 4.16
CA PRO A 292 -7.69 19.28 4.20
C PRO A 292 -8.01 18.23 5.27
N VAL A 293 -7.42 18.36 6.46
CA VAL A 293 -7.72 17.51 7.62
C VAL A 293 -9.01 17.97 8.29
N GLU A 294 -9.57 17.14 9.16
CA GLU A 294 -10.78 17.44 9.92
C GLU A 294 -10.67 18.77 10.68
N PRO A 295 -11.78 19.53 10.81
CA PRO A 295 -11.75 20.88 11.34
C PRO A 295 -11.17 21.01 12.74
N PHE A 296 -11.47 20.06 13.63
CA PHE A 296 -10.99 20.09 15.02
C PHE A 296 -9.47 19.90 15.10
N ALA A 297 -8.88 19.00 14.33
CA ALA A 297 -7.43 18.80 14.30
C ALA A 297 -6.68 20.10 13.94
N ARG A 298 -7.25 20.93 13.06
CA ARG A 298 -6.66 22.23 12.67
C ARG A 298 -6.60 23.24 13.81
N THR A 299 -7.40 23.08 14.85
CA THR A 299 -7.42 23.96 16.02
C THR A 299 -6.39 23.60 17.09
N LEU A 300 -5.79 22.42 17.01
CA LEU A 300 -4.86 21.90 18.01
C LEU A 300 -3.50 22.62 17.91
N PRO A 301 -3.03 23.32 18.97
CA PRO A 301 -1.80 24.09 18.91
C PRO A 301 -0.56 23.23 19.16
N ALA A 302 0.57 23.63 18.61
CA ALA A 302 1.88 23.25 19.11
C ALA A 302 2.13 23.86 20.50
N LYS A 303 3.00 23.27 21.31
CA LYS A 303 3.31 23.76 22.65
C LYS A 303 4.61 24.57 22.64
N ASP A 304 4.54 25.83 22.96
CA ASP A 304 5.69 26.75 22.99
C ASP A 304 6.53 26.68 21.70
N GLY A 305 5.86 26.59 20.54
CA GLY A 305 6.52 26.44 19.23
C GLY A 305 7.12 25.05 18.94
N ARG A 306 7.01 24.10 19.88
CA ARG A 306 7.52 22.74 19.73
C ARG A 306 6.42 21.77 19.28
N PRO A 307 6.74 20.79 18.44
CA PRO A 307 5.79 19.76 18.05
C PRO A 307 5.29 18.96 19.25
N VAL A 308 4.00 18.63 19.24
CA VAL A 308 3.35 17.74 20.22
C VAL A 308 2.38 16.80 19.53
N VAL A 309 2.12 15.67 20.16
CA VAL A 309 1.12 14.71 19.70
C VAL A 309 -0.07 14.72 20.63
N TYR A 310 -1.26 14.79 20.04
CA TYR A 310 -2.55 14.53 20.69
C TYR A 310 -3.04 13.15 20.26
N LEU A 311 -3.57 12.37 21.20
CA LEU A 311 -4.37 11.20 20.87
C LEU A 311 -5.84 11.51 21.09
N CYS A 312 -6.60 11.46 20.00
CA CYS A 312 -8.03 11.80 20.01
C CYS A 312 -8.88 10.57 19.63
N THR A 313 -10.02 10.41 20.31
CA THR A 313 -11.06 9.42 20.00
C THR A 313 -12.40 10.15 20.02
N GLY A 314 -13.18 10.05 18.96
CA GLY A 314 -14.37 10.87 18.79
C GLY A 314 -14.07 12.37 18.90
N THR A 315 -14.74 13.09 19.77
CA THR A 315 -14.56 14.54 19.99
C THR A 315 -13.61 14.87 21.14
N ALA A 316 -12.99 13.88 21.79
CA ALA A 316 -12.12 14.06 22.94
C ALA A 316 -10.67 13.74 22.60
N CYS A 317 -9.75 14.58 23.10
CA CYS A 317 -8.32 14.34 23.03
C CYS A 317 -7.69 14.26 24.42
N GLN A 318 -6.71 13.38 24.55
CA GLN A 318 -5.86 13.33 25.75
C GLN A 318 -4.91 14.53 25.78
N ALA A 319 -4.36 14.84 26.96
CA ALA A 319 -3.35 15.88 27.09
C ALA A 319 -2.16 15.65 26.14
N PRO A 320 -1.69 16.69 25.43
CA PRO A 320 -0.62 16.53 24.45
C PRO A 320 0.72 16.16 25.11
N THR A 321 1.55 15.49 24.33
CA THR A 321 2.90 15.11 24.76
C THR A 321 3.94 15.39 23.70
N ASP A 322 5.12 15.85 24.10
CA ASP A 322 6.33 16.00 23.30
C ASP A 322 7.36 14.86 23.58
N ASP A 323 6.96 13.86 24.37
CA ASP A 323 7.79 12.70 24.73
C ASP A 323 7.46 11.49 23.82
N PRO A 324 8.40 11.03 22.97
CA PRO A 324 8.20 9.87 22.11
C PRO A 324 7.88 8.57 22.86
N ALA A 325 8.37 8.40 24.11
CA ALA A 325 8.06 7.21 24.91
C ALA A 325 6.59 7.21 25.35
N LYS A 326 6.06 8.38 25.74
CA LYS A 326 4.65 8.54 26.04
C LYS A 326 3.77 8.33 24.83
N VAL A 327 4.16 8.82 23.64
CA VAL A 327 3.41 8.58 22.40
C VAL A 327 3.24 7.08 22.17
N LYS A 328 4.29 6.27 22.28
CA LYS A 328 4.20 4.81 22.15
C LYS A 328 3.24 4.17 23.15
N THR A 329 3.18 4.70 24.37
CA THR A 329 2.27 4.17 25.42
C THR A 329 0.82 4.55 25.13
N LEU A 330 0.58 5.77 24.65
CA LEU A 330 -0.77 6.27 24.34
C LEU A 330 -1.39 5.54 23.14
N VAL A 331 -0.58 5.23 22.13
CA VAL A 331 -1.05 4.61 20.88
C VAL A 331 -1.35 3.11 21.04
N LYS A 332 -0.83 2.44 22.07
CA LYS A 332 -1.20 1.04 22.41
C LYS A 332 -2.68 0.93 22.76
#